data_a429bb3474126a53913a0bd94f630b2a
#
_entry.id   a429bb3474126a53913a0bd94f630b2a
#
_cell.length_a   1.000
_cell.length_b   1.000
_cell.length_c   1.000
_cell.angle_alpha   90.00
_cell.angle_beta   90.00
_cell.angle_gamma   90.00
#
_symmetry.space_group_name_H-M   'P 1'
#
loop_
_entity.id
_entity.type
_entity.pdbx_description
1 polymer ?
#
loop_
_entity_poly.entity_id
_entity_poly.type
_entity_poly.pdbx_seq_one_letter_code
_entity_poly.pdbx_strand_id
1 'polypeptide(L)'
;MEAQRFNYRDFKYNSILSTGENNKKVLECEFRGKTIVLKSTDLTKKPKCLDEFLNEVEIYKVLAKLQGICIPELLFYGDLANGMSFVMGMTIVGTTLDHYRVNRWQKNRAIVILRKVHKYNVLHNDIRKENILIDENGYVYLIDFGLSIRTYDENMFHEEEAQLERLLESHM
;
A
#
# COMPACT_ATOMS: atom_id res chain seq x y z
N MET A 1 13.77 -1.93 10.76
CA MET A 1 14.21 -2.31 9.39
C MET A 1 14.98 -1.14 8.82
N GLU A 2 16.18 -1.40 8.29
CA GLU A 2 17.05 -0.38 7.68
C GLU A 2 16.97 -0.46 6.15
N ALA A 3 17.30 0.66 5.47
CA ALA A 3 17.37 0.71 4.02
C ALA A 3 18.51 -0.20 3.51
N GLN A 4 18.23 -0.92 2.43
CA GLN A 4 19.16 -1.87 1.82
C GLN A 4 19.59 -1.39 0.43
N ARG A 5 20.60 -2.04 -0.14
CA ARG A 5 21.03 -1.83 -1.52
C ARG A 5 20.75 -3.06 -2.35
N PHE A 6 20.15 -2.85 -3.52
CA PHE A 6 19.73 -3.91 -4.42
C PHE A 6 20.30 -3.70 -5.82
N ASN A 7 20.40 -4.82 -6.56
CA ASN A 7 20.69 -4.87 -7.98
C ASN A 7 19.50 -5.47 -8.74
N TYR A 8 19.39 -5.21 -10.02
CA TYR A 8 18.31 -5.79 -10.87
C TYR A 8 18.33 -7.33 -10.85
N ARG A 9 19.47 -7.96 -10.65
CA ARG A 9 19.62 -9.43 -10.59
C ARG A 9 19.03 -10.06 -9.32
N ASP A 10 18.74 -9.25 -8.30
CA ASP A 10 18.14 -9.72 -7.06
C ASP A 10 16.64 -10.07 -7.24
N PHE A 11 16.05 -9.59 -8.34
CA PHE A 11 14.64 -9.73 -8.65
C PHE A 11 14.43 -10.46 -9.98
N LYS A 12 13.51 -11.43 -9.98
CA LYS A 12 13.00 -12.04 -11.21
C LYS A 12 11.60 -11.47 -11.46
N TYR A 13 11.49 -10.61 -12.46
CA TYR A 13 10.23 -9.92 -12.79
C TYR A 13 9.27 -10.87 -13.50
N ASN A 14 8.02 -10.93 -13.01
CA ASN A 14 6.96 -11.76 -13.57
C ASN A 14 5.98 -10.92 -14.39
N SER A 15 5.37 -9.90 -13.79
CA SER A 15 4.33 -9.08 -14.42
C SER A 15 4.29 -7.66 -13.87
N ILE A 16 3.67 -6.76 -14.64
CA ILE A 16 3.34 -5.40 -14.19
C ILE A 16 1.92 -5.45 -13.65
N LEU A 17 1.74 -5.13 -12.37
CA LEU A 17 0.44 -5.07 -11.72
C LEU A 17 -0.24 -3.72 -11.95
N SER A 18 0.52 -2.63 -11.84
CA SER A 18 0.05 -1.29 -12.19
C SER A 18 1.19 -0.35 -12.57
N THR A 19 0.84 0.68 -13.35
CA THR A 19 1.70 1.82 -13.64
C THR A 19 0.98 3.06 -13.14
N GLY A 20 1.54 3.68 -12.10
CA GLY A 20 1.01 4.92 -11.55
C GLY A 20 1.58 6.15 -12.24
N GLU A 21 1.02 7.30 -11.90
CA GLU A 21 1.63 8.58 -12.24
C GLU A 21 3.06 8.66 -11.70
N ASN A 22 3.88 9.54 -12.31
CA ASN A 22 5.26 9.79 -11.86
C ASN A 22 6.23 8.61 -11.99
N ASN A 23 6.03 7.70 -12.95
CA ASN A 23 6.87 6.52 -13.17
C ASN A 23 6.92 5.54 -11.97
N LYS A 24 5.95 5.59 -11.09
CA LYS A 24 5.75 4.54 -10.10
C LYS A 24 5.29 3.28 -10.83
N LYS A 25 5.94 2.17 -10.53
CA LYS A 25 5.57 0.84 -11.03
C LYS A 25 5.31 -0.08 -9.86
N VAL A 26 4.25 -0.85 -9.98
CA VAL A 26 3.95 -1.96 -9.07
C VAL A 26 4.09 -3.25 -9.86
N LEU A 27 5.01 -4.09 -9.46
CA LEU A 27 5.43 -5.28 -10.17
C LEU A 27 5.21 -6.51 -9.29
N GLU A 28 4.82 -7.61 -9.91
CA GLU A 28 4.97 -8.92 -9.29
C GLU A 28 6.36 -9.46 -9.65
N CYS A 29 7.11 -9.89 -8.67
CA CYS A 29 8.41 -10.49 -8.89
C CYS A 29 8.75 -11.55 -7.86
N GLU A 30 9.73 -12.39 -8.19
CA GLU A 30 10.33 -13.34 -7.26
C GLU A 30 11.57 -12.71 -6.63
N PHE A 31 11.65 -12.75 -5.29
CA PHE A 31 12.77 -12.31 -4.50
C PHE A 31 13.10 -13.40 -3.47
N ARG A 32 14.32 -13.95 -3.54
CA ARG A 32 14.81 -15.02 -2.65
C ARG A 32 13.85 -16.22 -2.56
N GLY A 33 13.27 -16.63 -3.70
CA GLY A 33 12.35 -17.76 -3.80
C GLY A 33 10.92 -17.50 -3.31
N LYS A 34 10.56 -16.24 -3.05
CA LYS A 34 9.20 -15.83 -2.68
C LYS A 34 8.64 -14.87 -3.71
N THR A 35 7.38 -15.04 -4.09
CA THR A 35 6.66 -14.08 -4.93
C THR A 35 6.20 -12.91 -4.06
N ILE A 36 6.51 -11.70 -4.50
CA ILE A 36 6.26 -10.45 -3.77
C ILE A 36 5.71 -9.38 -4.72
N VAL A 37 5.14 -8.34 -4.12
CA VAL A 37 4.87 -7.06 -4.80
C VAL A 37 6.08 -6.15 -4.61
N LEU A 38 6.62 -5.62 -5.70
CA LEU A 38 7.69 -4.64 -5.71
C LEU A 38 7.16 -3.31 -6.22
N LYS A 39 7.07 -2.31 -5.33
CA LYS A 39 6.89 -0.92 -5.73
C LYS A 39 8.25 -0.34 -6.11
N SER A 40 8.33 0.36 -7.24
CA SER A 40 9.55 0.98 -7.74
C SER A 40 9.27 2.39 -8.26
N THR A 41 10.19 3.31 -8.03
CA THR A 41 10.20 4.65 -8.64
C THR A 41 11.55 4.99 -9.21
N ASP A 42 11.53 5.62 -10.39
CA ASP A 42 12.75 6.11 -11.07
C ASP A 42 13.08 7.51 -10.56
N LEU A 43 14.14 7.62 -9.78
CA LEU A 43 14.59 8.89 -9.16
C LEU A 43 15.32 9.80 -10.15
N THR A 44 15.78 9.28 -11.30
CA THR A 44 16.46 10.09 -12.31
C THR A 44 15.52 11.06 -12.99
N LYS A 45 14.22 10.70 -13.06
CA LYS A 45 13.18 11.51 -13.72
C LYS A 45 12.45 12.44 -12.76
N LYS A 46 12.17 11.99 -11.53
CA LYS A 46 11.41 12.76 -10.52
C LYS A 46 11.90 12.48 -9.10
N PRO A 47 12.92 13.19 -8.62
CA PRO A 47 13.45 13.00 -7.25
C PRO A 47 12.41 13.17 -6.14
N LYS A 48 11.39 14.05 -6.35
CA LYS A 48 10.31 14.28 -5.37
C LYS A 48 9.45 13.06 -5.06
N CYS A 49 9.43 12.04 -5.93
CA CYS A 49 8.70 10.80 -5.66
C CYS A 49 9.33 9.99 -4.52
N LEU A 50 10.59 10.26 -4.17
CA LEU A 50 11.24 9.62 -3.03
C LEU A 50 10.55 9.96 -1.71
N ASP A 51 10.08 11.21 -1.55
CA ASP A 51 9.44 11.66 -0.31
C ASP A 51 8.18 10.83 0.01
N GLU A 52 7.35 10.52 -1.00
CA GLU A 52 6.16 9.67 -0.83
C GLU A 52 6.55 8.24 -0.46
N PHE A 53 7.62 7.68 -1.07
CA PHE A 53 8.10 6.34 -0.72
C PHE A 53 8.65 6.28 0.71
N LEU A 54 9.43 7.27 1.11
CA LEU A 54 9.96 7.36 2.47
C LEU A 54 8.84 7.57 3.49
N ASN A 55 7.84 8.40 3.16
CA ASN A 55 6.65 8.56 3.98
C ASN A 55 5.92 7.21 4.14
N GLU A 56 5.70 6.48 3.05
CA GLU A 56 5.05 5.16 3.10
C GLU A 56 5.82 4.19 4.01
N VAL A 57 7.15 4.14 3.91
CA VAL A 57 8.00 3.33 4.81
C VAL A 57 7.80 3.70 6.28
N GLU A 58 7.80 5.00 6.61
CA GLU A 58 7.61 5.46 7.98
C GLU A 58 6.20 5.13 8.50
N ILE A 59 5.17 5.26 7.68
CA ILE A 59 3.81 4.86 8.05
C ILE A 59 3.71 3.34 8.28
N TYR A 60 4.34 2.51 7.43
CA TYR A 60 4.40 1.07 7.67
C TYR A 60 5.07 0.72 9.01
N LYS A 61 6.13 1.43 9.41
CA LYS A 61 6.77 1.25 10.73
C LYS A 61 5.81 1.59 11.88
N VAL A 62 5.06 2.69 11.76
CA VAL A 62 4.03 3.08 12.73
C VAL A 62 2.93 2.01 12.82
N LEU A 63 2.51 1.46 11.69
CA LEU A 63 1.45 0.45 11.58
C LEU A 63 1.97 -1.00 11.73
N ALA A 64 3.15 -1.21 12.32
CA ALA A 64 3.81 -2.52 12.39
C ALA A 64 2.90 -3.66 12.89
N LYS A 65 2.02 -3.38 13.87
CA LYS A 65 1.09 -4.37 14.43
C LYS A 65 -0.09 -4.73 13.50
N LEU A 66 -0.31 -3.98 12.45
CA LEU A 66 -1.37 -4.22 11.46
C LEU A 66 -0.85 -4.98 10.22
N GLN A 67 0.46 -5.01 10.02
CA GLN A 67 1.11 -5.69 8.91
C GLN A 67 0.81 -7.19 8.92
N GLY A 68 0.53 -7.75 7.74
CA GLY A 68 0.17 -9.16 7.59
C GLY A 68 -1.23 -9.54 8.11
N ILE A 69 -1.97 -8.57 8.68
CA ILE A 69 -3.33 -8.79 9.23
C ILE A 69 -4.39 -8.08 8.38
N CYS A 70 -4.19 -6.81 8.09
CA CYS A 70 -5.12 -5.99 7.32
C CYS A 70 -4.45 -4.93 6.43
N ILE A 71 -3.14 -4.90 6.44
CA ILE A 71 -2.29 -4.22 5.48
C ILE A 71 -1.17 -5.19 5.07
N PRO A 72 -0.53 -5.04 3.89
CA PRO A 72 0.61 -5.87 3.51
C PRO A 72 1.73 -5.82 4.53
N GLU A 73 2.57 -6.83 4.54
CA GLU A 73 3.82 -6.79 5.29
C GLU A 73 4.91 -6.14 4.45
N LEU A 74 5.59 -5.12 4.99
CA LEU A 74 6.77 -4.53 4.40
C LEU A 74 7.97 -5.43 4.65
N LEU A 75 8.49 -6.05 3.60
CA LEU A 75 9.58 -7.03 3.68
C LEU A 75 10.96 -6.38 3.65
N PHE A 76 11.12 -5.34 2.84
CA PHE A 76 12.34 -4.56 2.68
C PHE A 76 12.06 -3.26 1.93
N TYR A 77 13.03 -2.35 1.97
CA TYR A 77 13.07 -1.15 1.14
C TYR A 77 14.52 -0.70 0.94
N GLY A 78 14.76 0.11 -0.08
CA GLY A 78 16.08 0.69 -0.30
C GLY A 78 16.37 1.11 -1.73
N ASP A 79 17.64 1.35 -1.98
CA ASP A 79 18.14 1.79 -3.28
C ASP A 79 18.31 0.62 -4.25
N LEU A 80 17.90 0.84 -5.49
CA LEU A 80 18.15 -0.06 -6.61
C LEU A 80 19.07 0.61 -7.62
N ALA A 81 20.05 -0.17 -8.13
CA ALA A 81 20.99 0.26 -9.16
C ALA A 81 21.74 1.56 -8.79
N ASN A 82 22.41 1.55 -7.63
CA ASN A 82 23.22 2.66 -7.12
C ASN A 82 22.46 3.99 -7.00
N GLY A 83 21.22 3.95 -6.49
CA GLY A 83 20.40 5.14 -6.25
C GLY A 83 19.65 5.67 -7.47
N MET A 84 19.65 4.97 -8.60
CA MET A 84 18.85 5.34 -9.78
C MET A 84 17.35 5.16 -9.53
N SER A 85 16.99 4.20 -8.69
CA SER A 85 15.61 3.90 -8.31
C SER A 85 15.52 3.60 -6.82
N PHE A 86 14.33 3.77 -6.26
CA PHE A 86 13.99 3.32 -4.92
C PHE A 86 12.93 2.23 -5.00
N VAL A 87 13.05 1.22 -4.15
CA VAL A 87 12.16 0.05 -4.15
C VAL A 87 11.63 -0.27 -2.76
N MET A 88 10.41 -0.81 -2.73
CA MET A 88 9.78 -1.42 -1.55
C MET A 88 9.22 -2.78 -1.93
N GLY A 89 9.59 -3.82 -1.20
CA GLY A 89 9.05 -5.16 -1.34
C GLY A 89 8.00 -5.44 -0.27
N MET A 90 6.84 -5.96 -0.69
CA MET A 90 5.71 -6.25 0.19
C MET A 90 5.10 -7.60 -0.12
N THR A 91 4.35 -8.16 0.83
CA THR A 91 3.55 -9.36 0.59
C THR A 91 2.41 -9.10 -0.38
N ILE A 92 2.04 -10.12 -1.18
CA ILE A 92 0.83 -10.12 -1.99
C ILE A 92 -0.37 -10.38 -1.07
N VAL A 93 -1.42 -9.56 -1.17
CA VAL A 93 -2.57 -9.65 -0.25
C VAL A 93 -3.94 -9.74 -0.93
N GLY A 94 -4.03 -9.66 -2.25
CA GLY A 94 -5.31 -9.76 -2.96
C GLY A 94 -5.35 -8.94 -4.24
N THR A 95 -6.55 -8.68 -4.74
CA THR A 95 -6.82 -7.89 -5.96
C THR A 95 -7.76 -6.73 -5.66
N THR A 96 -7.78 -5.73 -6.54
CA THR A 96 -8.56 -4.50 -6.36
C THR A 96 -10.08 -4.74 -6.43
N LEU A 97 -10.87 -3.79 -5.90
CA LEU A 97 -12.33 -3.85 -5.90
C LEU A 97 -12.95 -3.91 -7.30
N ASP A 98 -12.24 -3.52 -8.35
CA ASP A 98 -12.76 -3.56 -9.73
C ASP A 98 -13.28 -4.93 -10.15
N HIS A 99 -12.82 -5.99 -9.50
CA HIS A 99 -13.16 -7.38 -9.80
C HIS A 99 -14.23 -7.98 -8.86
N TYR A 100 -14.73 -7.19 -7.88
CA TYR A 100 -15.62 -7.70 -6.84
C TYR A 100 -16.83 -6.78 -6.62
N ARG A 101 -17.98 -7.41 -6.33
CA ARG A 101 -19.04 -6.72 -5.61
C ARG A 101 -18.79 -6.88 -4.12
N VAL A 102 -18.75 -5.76 -3.41
CA VAL A 102 -18.53 -5.74 -1.96
C VAL A 102 -19.79 -6.18 -1.23
N ASN A 103 -19.69 -7.18 -0.40
CA ASN A 103 -20.79 -7.55 0.48
C ASN A 103 -20.76 -6.75 1.80
N ARG A 104 -21.84 -6.83 2.59
CA ARG A 104 -21.99 -6.09 3.84
C ARG A 104 -20.89 -6.40 4.86
N TRP A 105 -20.43 -7.64 4.92
CA TRP A 105 -19.35 -8.04 5.82
C TRP A 105 -18.03 -7.37 5.42
N GLN A 106 -17.69 -7.38 4.14
CA GLN A 106 -16.49 -6.75 3.60
C GLN A 106 -16.51 -5.23 3.80
N LYS A 107 -17.67 -4.58 3.56
CA LYS A 107 -17.85 -3.15 3.86
C LYS A 107 -17.54 -2.85 5.33
N ASN A 108 -18.19 -3.58 6.25
CA ASN A 108 -17.95 -3.38 7.68
C ASN A 108 -16.50 -3.65 8.06
N ARG A 109 -15.88 -4.64 7.44
CA ARG A 109 -14.48 -4.99 7.69
C ARG A 109 -13.53 -3.87 7.27
N ALA A 110 -13.74 -3.28 6.07
CA ALA A 110 -12.93 -2.16 5.58
C ALA A 110 -12.99 -0.96 6.54
N ILE A 111 -14.18 -0.60 7.02
CA ILE A 111 -14.36 0.48 8.00
C ILE A 111 -13.62 0.18 9.30
N VAL A 112 -13.72 -1.05 9.81
CA VAL A 112 -13.00 -1.46 11.02
C VAL A 112 -11.48 -1.39 10.82
N ILE A 113 -10.98 -1.73 9.64
CA ILE A 113 -9.56 -1.63 9.31
C ILE A 113 -9.11 -0.17 9.29
N LEU A 114 -9.87 0.71 8.63
CA LEU A 114 -9.55 2.14 8.59
C LEU A 114 -9.52 2.73 10.01
N ARG A 115 -10.49 2.42 10.85
CA ARG A 115 -10.51 2.82 12.27
C ARG A 115 -9.30 2.30 13.06
N LYS A 116 -8.78 1.11 12.73
CA LYS A 116 -7.53 0.63 13.33
C LYS A 116 -6.35 1.47 12.91
N VAL A 117 -6.27 1.90 11.65
CA VAL A 117 -5.24 2.82 11.16
C VAL A 117 -5.34 4.16 11.88
N HIS A 118 -6.55 4.73 12.02
CA HIS A 118 -6.81 5.97 12.76
C HIS A 118 -6.36 5.91 14.23
N LYS A 119 -6.47 4.76 14.90
CA LYS A 119 -5.97 4.57 16.28
C LYS A 119 -4.45 4.75 16.43
N TYR A 120 -3.70 4.69 15.34
CA TYR A 120 -2.28 5.04 15.30
C TYR A 120 -2.05 6.52 14.92
N ASN A 121 -3.10 7.36 14.92
CA ASN A 121 -3.07 8.75 14.48
C ASN A 121 -2.58 8.89 13.02
N VAL A 122 -2.95 7.95 12.17
CA VAL A 122 -2.65 7.94 10.74
C VAL A 122 -3.95 8.13 9.98
N LEU A 123 -4.03 9.19 9.16
CA LEU A 123 -5.04 9.37 8.13
C LEU A 123 -4.50 8.75 6.84
N HIS A 124 -5.27 7.91 6.17
CA HIS A 124 -4.84 7.26 4.92
C HIS A 124 -4.65 8.26 3.79
N ASN A 125 -5.58 9.21 3.68
CA ASN A 125 -5.55 10.37 2.79
C ASN A 125 -5.55 10.03 1.28
N ASP A 126 -5.86 8.77 0.91
CA ASP A 126 -6.04 8.33 -0.49
C ASP A 126 -7.06 7.19 -0.57
N ILE A 127 -8.31 7.44 -0.09
CA ILE A 127 -9.38 6.45 -0.10
C ILE A 127 -9.98 6.33 -1.49
N ARG A 128 -9.63 5.24 -2.18
CA ARG A 128 -10.12 4.88 -3.51
C ARG A 128 -10.11 3.37 -3.72
N LYS A 129 -10.84 2.89 -4.73
CA LYS A 129 -11.04 1.45 -4.98
C LYS A 129 -9.75 0.68 -5.26
N GLU A 130 -8.76 1.34 -5.86
CA GLU A 130 -7.45 0.76 -6.16
C GLU A 130 -6.63 0.48 -4.91
N ASN A 131 -6.93 1.16 -3.79
CA ASN A 131 -6.23 1.03 -2.52
C ASN A 131 -6.94 0.09 -1.53
N ILE A 132 -8.00 -0.58 -1.97
CA ILE A 132 -8.73 -1.58 -1.19
C ILE A 132 -8.64 -2.92 -1.93
N LEU A 133 -8.02 -3.90 -1.32
CA LEU A 133 -7.86 -5.23 -1.90
C LEU A 133 -8.71 -6.25 -1.15
N ILE A 134 -9.15 -7.27 -1.89
CA ILE A 134 -9.84 -8.43 -1.35
C ILE A 134 -9.09 -9.69 -1.78
N ASP A 135 -8.79 -10.58 -0.84
CA ASP A 135 -8.17 -11.86 -1.14
C ASP A 135 -9.20 -12.93 -1.54
N GLU A 136 -8.72 -14.10 -1.91
CA GLU A 136 -9.55 -15.25 -2.33
C GLU A 136 -10.50 -15.77 -1.22
N ASN A 137 -10.18 -15.49 0.04
CA ASN A 137 -11.01 -15.82 1.21
C ASN A 137 -12.00 -14.72 1.57
N GLY A 138 -11.97 -13.59 0.85
CA GLY A 138 -12.81 -12.43 1.06
C GLY A 138 -12.28 -11.46 2.12
N TYR A 139 -11.07 -11.63 2.65
CA TYR A 139 -10.47 -10.68 3.59
C TYR A 139 -10.10 -9.39 2.88
N VAL A 140 -10.28 -8.27 3.61
CA VAL A 140 -10.06 -6.93 3.11
C VAL A 140 -8.73 -6.39 3.61
N TYR A 141 -8.00 -5.71 2.74
CA TYR A 141 -6.72 -5.05 3.03
C TYR A 141 -6.73 -3.61 2.53
N LEU A 142 -6.11 -2.70 3.29
CA LEU A 142 -5.78 -1.35 2.82
C LEU A 142 -4.31 -1.30 2.39
N ILE A 143 -4.04 -0.58 1.29
CA ILE A 143 -2.70 -0.43 0.73
C ILE A 143 -2.42 1.01 0.34
N ASP A 144 -1.15 1.31 0.02
CA ASP A 144 -0.67 2.60 -0.50
C ASP A 144 -0.81 3.75 0.50
N PHE A 145 0.08 3.77 1.48
CA PHE A 145 0.16 4.81 2.51
C PHE A 145 1.10 5.98 2.14
N GLY A 146 1.46 6.13 0.85
CA GLY A 146 2.39 7.17 0.41
C GLY A 146 1.90 8.59 0.64
N LEU A 147 0.58 8.81 0.58
CA LEU A 147 -0.06 10.10 0.84
C LEU A 147 -0.59 10.27 2.27
N SER A 148 -0.38 9.26 3.12
CA SER A 148 -0.87 9.28 4.50
C SER A 148 -0.18 10.36 5.32
N ILE A 149 -0.91 10.89 6.30
CA ILE A 149 -0.39 11.89 7.23
C ILE A 149 -0.63 11.49 8.69
N ARG A 150 0.21 12.01 9.58
CA ARG A 150 -0.01 11.91 11.02
C ARG A 150 -0.86 13.09 11.47
N THR A 151 -1.97 12.81 12.14
CA THR A 151 -2.89 13.84 12.66
C THR A 151 -3.57 13.36 13.94
N TYR A 152 -4.09 14.31 14.73
CA TYR A 152 -4.94 14.08 15.90
C TYR A 152 -6.34 14.70 15.70
N ASP A 153 -6.67 15.12 14.47
CA ASP A 153 -7.94 15.75 14.16
C ASP A 153 -9.03 14.68 13.93
N GLU A 154 -9.90 14.52 14.90
CA GLU A 154 -11.03 13.58 14.86
C GLU A 154 -12.00 13.87 13.70
N ASN A 155 -12.15 15.13 13.28
CA ASN A 155 -13.03 15.47 12.16
C ASN A 155 -12.49 14.89 10.85
N MET A 156 -11.18 14.95 10.63
CA MET A 156 -10.55 14.36 9.45
C MET A 156 -10.76 12.84 9.41
N PHE A 157 -10.68 12.16 10.55
CA PHE A 157 -10.95 10.73 10.62
C PHE A 157 -12.42 10.40 10.29
N HIS A 158 -13.38 11.17 10.82
CA HIS A 158 -14.80 10.98 10.50
C HIS A 158 -15.11 11.24 9.01
N GLU A 159 -14.49 12.27 8.42
CA GLU A 159 -14.66 12.57 7.00
C GLU A 159 -14.10 11.44 6.12
N GLU A 160 -12.95 10.89 6.47
CA GLU A 160 -12.34 9.77 5.73
C GLU A 160 -13.18 8.49 5.87
N GLU A 161 -13.71 8.19 7.06
CA GLU A 161 -14.66 7.07 7.25
C GLU A 161 -15.90 7.23 6.37
N ALA A 162 -16.50 8.42 6.34
CA ALA A 162 -17.66 8.70 5.49
C ALA A 162 -17.31 8.61 3.98
N GLN A 163 -16.11 8.97 3.58
CA GLN A 163 -15.63 8.79 2.21
C GLN A 163 -15.55 7.30 1.85
N LEU A 164 -14.97 6.48 2.73
CA LEU A 164 -14.88 5.03 2.54
C LEU A 164 -16.28 4.38 2.47
N GLU A 165 -17.20 4.77 3.33
CA GLU A 165 -18.57 4.24 3.32
C GLU A 165 -19.26 4.50 1.98
N ARG A 166 -19.23 5.75 1.48
CA ARG A 166 -19.81 6.12 0.17
C ARG A 166 -19.16 5.34 -0.98
N LEU A 167 -17.83 5.19 -0.96
CA LEU A 167 -17.12 4.42 -1.96
C LEU A 167 -17.60 2.97 -2.00
N LEU A 168 -17.68 2.31 -0.85
CA LEU A 168 -18.07 0.90 -0.77
C LEU A 168 -19.56 0.68 -1.10
N GLU A 169 -20.44 1.62 -0.77
CA GLU A 169 -21.86 1.58 -1.14
C GLU A 169 -22.06 1.61 -2.66
N SER A 170 -21.22 2.34 -3.38
CA SER A 170 -21.28 2.38 -4.84
C SER A 170 -20.80 1.08 -5.51
N HIS A 171 -20.17 0.17 -4.75
CA HIS A 171 -19.65 -1.13 -5.23
C HIS A 171 -20.40 -2.33 -4.63
N MET A 172 -21.52 -2.10 -3.93
CA MET A 172 -22.43 -3.16 -3.45
C MET A 172 -23.46 -3.52 -4.54
#